data_aeba4e38b47739c6f746f9b6a88678dc
#
_entry.id   aeba4e38b47739c6f746f9b6a88678dc
#
_cell.length_a   1.000
_cell.length_b   1.000
_cell.length_c   1.000
_cell.angle_alpha   90.00
_cell.angle_beta   90.00
_cell.angle_gamma   90.00
#
_symmetry.space_group_name_H-M   'P 1'
#
loop_
_entity.id
_entity.type
_entity.pdbx_description
1 polymer ?
#
loop_
_entity_poly.entity_id
_entity_poly.type
_entity_poly.pdbx_seq_one_letter_code
_entity_poly.pdbx_strand_id
1 'polypeptide(L)'
;MESVRRLHNGAKRDLITRYTPPGSHVLDMGCGRGGDLRKWQPLTTRICMGDPCAESVKDARQRAEGLGMNPRFFHGVIKDSPQEKFDVICFNFSLQYVFVSRSEFIHTMVQIKNRSIPGTRVIGCIPDSDFILMHPKFKDKFENIFIRNKINTGEGKFGEKLQVCLAETPYYNGNFISEPIAYKDTFITWMERSGFVLQEWAPLLAEETGTISDLYSKFCFLAV
;
A
#
# COMPACT_ATOMS: atom_id res chain seq x y z
N MET A 1 7.47 25.14 1.88
CA MET A 1 6.72 24.06 2.59
C MET A 1 6.86 22.76 1.81
N GLU A 2 7.12 21.67 2.46
CA GLU A 2 7.27 20.37 1.78
C GLU A 2 5.88 19.82 1.50
N SER A 3 5.59 19.44 0.25
CA SER A 3 4.28 18.89 -0.11
C SER A 3 4.09 17.50 0.49
N VAL A 4 2.84 17.13 0.86
CA VAL A 4 2.45 15.80 1.35
C VAL A 4 3.02 14.69 0.45
N ARG A 5 2.97 14.90 -0.86
CA ARG A 5 3.51 13.95 -1.85
C ARG A 5 5.01 13.71 -1.69
N ARG A 6 5.80 14.74 -1.37
CA ARG A 6 7.25 14.62 -1.19
C ARG A 6 7.56 13.84 0.08
N LEU A 7 6.86 14.13 1.19
CA LEU A 7 6.97 13.41 2.46
C LEU A 7 6.64 11.93 2.28
N HIS A 8 5.49 11.61 1.66
CA HIS A 8 5.10 10.22 1.40
C HIS A 8 6.10 9.49 0.49
N ASN A 9 6.66 10.16 -0.51
CA ASN A 9 7.69 9.57 -1.37
C ASN A 9 9.00 9.32 -0.62
N GLY A 10 9.38 10.18 0.33
CA GLY A 10 10.51 9.95 1.24
C GLY A 10 10.30 8.71 2.09
N ALA A 11 9.17 8.65 2.82
CA ALA A 11 8.82 7.52 3.67
C ALA A 11 8.76 6.18 2.92
N LYS A 12 8.17 6.16 1.72
CA LYS A 12 8.18 4.96 0.87
C LYS A 12 9.58 4.55 0.43
N ARG A 13 10.45 5.52 0.12
CA ARG A 13 11.85 5.24 -0.24
C ARG A 13 12.58 4.58 0.92
N ASP A 14 12.43 5.12 2.12
CA ASP A 14 13.08 4.59 3.33
C ASP A 14 12.59 3.18 3.65
N LEU A 15 11.29 2.94 3.58
CA LEU A 15 10.70 1.61 3.76
C LEU A 15 11.25 0.59 2.75
N ILE A 16 11.19 0.92 1.46
CA ILE A 16 11.67 0.09 0.37
C ILE A 16 13.16 -0.22 0.55
N THR A 17 13.99 0.80 0.80
CA THR A 17 15.44 0.62 0.95
C THR A 17 15.79 -0.24 2.17
N ARG A 18 15.09 -0.04 3.28
CA ARG A 18 15.34 -0.78 4.54
C ARG A 18 15.03 -2.26 4.42
N TYR A 19 13.96 -2.61 3.73
CA TYR A 19 13.43 -3.98 3.73
C TYR A 19 13.66 -4.76 2.42
N THR A 20 14.36 -4.18 1.46
CA THR A 20 14.66 -4.84 0.18
C THR A 20 16.15 -5.06 0.02
N PRO A 21 16.65 -6.27 0.31
CA PRO A 21 18.03 -6.62 0.00
C PRO A 21 18.35 -6.42 -1.50
N PRO A 22 19.58 -6.01 -1.84
CA PRO A 22 19.98 -5.89 -3.24
C PRO A 22 19.76 -7.19 -4.01
N GLY A 23 19.23 -7.09 -5.24
CA GLY A 23 18.96 -8.24 -6.12
C GLY A 23 17.67 -9.00 -5.81
N SER A 24 16.88 -8.57 -4.81
CA SER A 24 15.60 -9.20 -4.46
C SER A 24 14.64 -9.32 -5.64
N HIS A 25 13.88 -10.41 -5.67
CA HIS A 25 12.74 -10.57 -6.57
C HIS A 25 11.51 -9.90 -5.91
N VAL A 26 11.00 -8.87 -6.53
CA VAL A 26 9.98 -7.97 -5.97
C VAL A 26 8.65 -8.11 -6.70
N LEU A 27 7.55 -8.16 -5.94
CA LEU A 27 6.18 -7.96 -6.42
C LEU A 27 5.66 -6.64 -5.87
N ASP A 28 5.42 -5.65 -6.72
CA ASP A 28 4.86 -4.34 -6.38
C ASP A 28 3.39 -4.29 -6.80
N MET A 29 2.48 -4.34 -5.81
CA MET A 29 1.04 -4.41 -6.00
C MET A 29 0.36 -3.06 -5.80
N GLY A 30 -0.45 -2.65 -6.77
CA GLY A 30 -1.02 -1.32 -6.81
C GLY A 30 0.03 -0.29 -7.22
N CYS A 31 0.84 -0.63 -8.22
CA CYS A 31 1.97 0.21 -8.66
C CYS A 31 1.54 1.56 -9.27
N GLY A 32 0.23 1.71 -9.54
CA GLY A 32 -0.31 2.90 -10.20
C GLY A 32 0.46 3.24 -11.47
N ARG A 33 0.75 4.51 -11.66
CA ARG A 33 1.54 5.03 -12.80
C ARG A 33 3.06 4.90 -12.62
N GLY A 34 3.52 3.92 -11.82
CA GLY A 34 4.95 3.64 -11.62
C GLY A 34 5.68 4.67 -10.74
N GLY A 35 5.00 5.21 -9.73
CA GLY A 35 5.56 6.22 -8.82
C GLY A 35 6.78 5.74 -8.02
N ASP A 36 6.94 4.43 -7.85
CA ASP A 36 8.00 3.83 -7.04
C ASP A 36 9.16 3.23 -7.87
N LEU A 37 9.08 3.25 -9.22
CA LEU A 37 10.14 2.74 -10.11
C LEU A 37 11.54 3.26 -9.76
N ARG A 38 11.70 4.57 -9.56
CA ARG A 38 12.99 5.17 -9.17
C ARG A 38 13.49 4.75 -7.78
N LYS A 39 12.61 4.19 -6.94
CA LYS A 39 12.99 3.67 -5.63
C LYS A 39 13.49 2.24 -5.73
N TRP A 40 12.92 1.47 -6.66
CA TRP A 40 13.32 0.11 -6.96
C TRP A 40 14.61 0.01 -7.78
N GLN A 41 14.83 0.96 -8.72
CA GLN A 41 15.92 0.95 -9.68
C GLN A 41 17.30 0.65 -9.08
N PRO A 42 17.73 1.24 -7.95
CA PRO A 42 19.05 0.98 -7.37
C PRO A 42 19.13 -0.35 -6.63
N LEU A 43 18.01 -1.02 -6.38
CA LEU A 43 17.96 -2.22 -5.52
C LEU A 43 17.85 -3.51 -6.33
N THR A 44 17.09 -3.51 -7.41
CA THR A 44 16.85 -4.73 -8.19
C THR A 44 16.37 -4.45 -9.62
N THR A 45 16.66 -5.39 -10.50
CA THR A 45 16.10 -5.46 -11.86
C THR A 45 14.97 -6.52 -11.98
N ARG A 46 14.75 -7.32 -10.94
CA ARG A 46 13.79 -8.43 -10.91
C ARG A 46 12.49 -7.96 -10.27
N ILE A 47 11.68 -7.20 -11.01
CA ILE A 47 10.43 -6.62 -10.50
C ILE A 47 9.26 -7.06 -11.35
N CYS A 48 8.19 -7.54 -10.68
CA CYS A 48 6.85 -7.65 -11.22
C CYS A 48 5.98 -6.51 -10.65
N MET A 49 5.26 -5.81 -11.48
CA MET A 49 4.42 -4.67 -11.10
C MET A 49 3.00 -4.86 -11.61
N GLY A 50 2.02 -4.74 -10.73
CA GLY A 50 0.61 -4.92 -11.08
C GLY A 50 -0.29 -3.82 -10.56
N ASP A 51 -1.33 -3.51 -11.34
CA ASP A 51 -2.37 -2.56 -10.94
C ASP A 51 -3.71 -2.96 -11.56
N PRO A 52 -4.85 -2.82 -10.87
CA PRO A 52 -6.17 -3.10 -11.44
C PRO A 52 -6.62 -2.08 -12.50
N CYS A 53 -5.94 -0.95 -12.64
CA CYS A 53 -6.19 0.05 -13.69
C CYS A 53 -5.22 -0.17 -14.88
N ALA A 54 -5.76 -0.64 -16.00
CA ALA A 54 -4.96 -0.92 -17.20
C ALA A 54 -4.23 0.33 -17.74
N GLU A 55 -4.85 1.51 -17.63
CA GLU A 55 -4.24 2.77 -18.05
C GLU A 55 -3.04 3.13 -17.15
N SER A 56 -3.18 2.94 -15.84
CA SER A 56 -2.07 3.12 -14.90
C SER A 56 -0.89 2.20 -15.22
N VAL A 57 -1.15 0.94 -15.55
CA VAL A 57 -0.11 -0.02 -15.98
C VAL A 57 0.57 0.45 -17.27
N LYS A 58 -0.20 0.99 -18.23
CA LYS A 58 0.36 1.55 -19.48
C LYS A 58 1.31 2.72 -19.19
N ASP A 59 0.88 3.66 -18.33
CA ASP A 59 1.71 4.81 -17.94
C ASP A 59 2.96 4.37 -17.17
N ALA A 60 2.83 3.36 -16.28
CA ALA A 60 3.97 2.80 -15.56
C ALA A 60 5.01 2.18 -16.50
N ARG A 61 4.55 1.47 -17.54
CA ARG A 61 5.43 0.87 -18.57
C ARG A 61 6.21 1.95 -19.33
N GLN A 62 5.52 2.99 -19.81
CA GLN A 62 6.18 4.11 -20.50
C GLN A 62 7.21 4.80 -19.62
N ARG A 63 6.89 4.98 -18.33
CA ARG A 63 7.82 5.55 -17.37
C ARG A 63 9.03 4.66 -17.13
N ALA A 64 8.86 3.34 -17.06
CA ALA A 64 9.96 2.39 -16.89
C ALA A 64 10.91 2.43 -18.10
N GLU A 65 10.38 2.45 -19.33
CA GLU A 65 11.13 2.61 -20.57
C GLU A 65 11.97 3.88 -20.52
N GLY A 66 11.39 5.03 -20.13
CA GLY A 66 12.11 6.29 -19.96
C GLY A 66 13.19 6.28 -18.87
N LEU A 67 13.17 5.29 -17.98
CA LEU A 67 14.19 5.07 -16.94
C LEU A 67 15.21 3.99 -17.31
N GLY A 68 15.10 3.38 -18.49
CA GLY A 68 15.91 2.24 -18.88
C GLY A 68 15.66 0.99 -18.03
N MET A 69 14.48 0.87 -17.43
CA MET A 69 14.06 -0.28 -16.64
C MET A 69 13.15 -1.19 -17.46
N ASN A 70 13.19 -2.50 -17.18
CA ASN A 70 12.33 -3.49 -17.83
C ASN A 70 11.60 -4.39 -16.81
N PRO A 71 10.74 -3.84 -15.95
CA PRO A 71 9.89 -4.64 -15.07
C PRO A 71 8.91 -5.49 -15.87
N ARG A 72 8.51 -6.63 -15.29
CA ARG A 72 7.38 -7.40 -15.80
C ARG A 72 6.08 -6.77 -15.31
N PHE A 73 5.25 -6.27 -16.20
CA PHE A 73 3.95 -5.66 -15.87
C PHE A 73 2.79 -6.60 -16.13
N PHE A 74 1.77 -6.54 -15.26
CA PHE A 74 0.47 -7.20 -15.47
C PHE A 74 -0.67 -6.28 -15.05
N HIS A 75 -1.83 -6.47 -15.68
CA HIS A 75 -3.08 -5.82 -15.32
C HIS A 75 -3.88 -6.73 -14.41
N GLY A 76 -4.22 -6.28 -13.21
CA GLY A 76 -5.00 -7.05 -12.25
C GLY A 76 -4.57 -6.88 -10.79
N VAL A 77 -5.09 -7.76 -9.94
CA VAL A 77 -4.79 -7.84 -8.52
C VAL A 77 -3.81 -9.00 -8.25
N ILE A 78 -3.46 -9.26 -6.98
CA ILE A 78 -2.41 -10.23 -6.64
C ILE A 78 -2.67 -11.65 -7.20
N LYS A 79 -3.92 -12.09 -7.35
CA LYS A 79 -4.24 -13.40 -7.95
C LYS A 79 -3.78 -13.52 -9.41
N ASP A 80 -3.72 -12.38 -10.11
CA ASP A 80 -3.38 -12.29 -11.53
C ASP A 80 -1.85 -12.16 -11.73
N SER A 81 -1.09 -11.97 -10.63
CA SER A 81 0.36 -11.93 -10.69
C SER A 81 0.97 -13.28 -11.01
N PRO A 82 2.22 -13.33 -11.51
CA PRO A 82 2.92 -14.57 -11.75
C PRO A 82 2.89 -15.52 -10.54
N GLN A 83 2.74 -16.83 -10.79
CA GLN A 83 2.75 -17.89 -9.77
C GLN A 83 4.19 -18.22 -9.38
N GLU A 84 4.92 -17.21 -8.93
CA GLU A 84 6.33 -17.26 -8.55
C GLU A 84 6.49 -16.91 -7.08
N LYS A 85 7.66 -17.15 -6.53
CA LYS A 85 8.04 -16.75 -5.18
C LYS A 85 8.80 -15.44 -5.22
N PHE A 86 8.51 -14.57 -4.25
CA PHE A 86 9.10 -13.25 -4.16
C PHE A 86 9.82 -13.07 -2.82
N ASP A 87 10.93 -12.35 -2.85
CA ASP A 87 11.67 -11.95 -1.65
C ASP A 87 10.98 -10.79 -0.94
N VAL A 88 10.32 -9.91 -1.73
CA VAL A 88 9.56 -8.76 -1.20
C VAL A 88 8.22 -8.64 -1.94
N ILE A 89 7.13 -8.49 -1.19
CA ILE A 89 5.80 -8.16 -1.69
C ILE A 89 5.42 -6.79 -1.11
N CYS A 90 5.17 -5.82 -1.98
CA CYS A 90 4.94 -4.43 -1.59
C CYS A 90 3.51 -3.96 -1.90
N PHE A 91 2.90 -3.27 -0.93
CA PHE A 91 1.59 -2.63 -1.07
C PHE A 91 1.65 -1.17 -0.58
N ASN A 92 2.09 -0.26 -1.43
CA ASN A 92 2.16 1.14 -1.06
C ASN A 92 0.83 1.86 -1.36
N PHE A 93 0.03 2.14 -0.33
CA PHE A 93 -1.31 2.76 -0.42
C PHE A 93 -2.28 1.98 -1.31
N SER A 94 -2.22 0.65 -1.29
CA SER A 94 -3.06 -0.21 -2.13
C SER A 94 -3.74 -1.35 -1.37
N LEU A 95 -3.20 -1.77 -0.22
CA LEU A 95 -3.72 -2.91 0.53
C LEU A 95 -5.11 -2.64 1.15
N GLN A 96 -5.44 -1.39 1.50
CA GLN A 96 -6.74 -1.05 2.08
C GLN A 96 -7.91 -1.48 1.19
N TYR A 97 -7.73 -1.53 -0.12
CA TYR A 97 -8.80 -1.89 -1.05
C TYR A 97 -9.29 -3.34 -0.91
N VAL A 98 -8.48 -4.24 -0.35
CA VAL A 98 -8.91 -5.63 -0.11
C VAL A 98 -9.89 -5.76 1.06
N PHE A 99 -10.02 -4.73 1.90
CA PHE A 99 -11.00 -4.67 2.99
C PHE A 99 -12.41 -4.33 2.54
N VAL A 100 -12.65 -4.23 1.23
CA VAL A 100 -13.99 -4.02 0.64
C VAL A 100 -14.95 -5.14 1.03
N SER A 101 -14.46 -6.38 1.22
CA SER A 101 -15.22 -7.52 1.71
C SER A 101 -14.30 -8.54 2.41
N ARG A 102 -14.88 -9.36 3.27
CA ARG A 102 -14.16 -10.45 3.92
C ARG A 102 -13.60 -11.46 2.91
N SER A 103 -14.33 -11.73 1.84
CA SER A 103 -13.91 -12.66 0.79
C SER A 103 -12.66 -12.17 0.06
N GLU A 104 -12.64 -10.90 -0.39
CA GLU A 104 -11.48 -10.30 -1.07
C GLU A 104 -10.26 -10.26 -0.16
N PHE A 105 -10.46 -9.94 1.12
CA PHE A 105 -9.40 -9.93 2.11
C PHE A 105 -8.77 -11.32 2.27
N ILE A 106 -9.57 -12.34 2.57
CA ILE A 106 -9.09 -13.71 2.75
C ILE A 106 -8.38 -14.21 1.49
N HIS A 107 -8.98 -13.97 0.32
CA HIS A 107 -8.38 -14.36 -0.95
C HIS A 107 -6.99 -13.73 -1.12
N THR A 108 -6.86 -12.45 -0.84
CA THR A 108 -5.57 -11.74 -0.94
C THR A 108 -4.55 -12.29 0.05
N MET A 109 -4.93 -12.58 1.30
CA MET A 109 -4.02 -13.16 2.30
C MET A 109 -3.49 -14.53 1.85
N VAL A 110 -4.35 -15.38 1.28
CA VAL A 110 -3.95 -16.67 0.68
C VAL A 110 -2.97 -16.45 -0.47
N GLN A 111 -3.21 -15.47 -1.35
CA GLN A 111 -2.31 -15.18 -2.47
C GLN A 111 -0.95 -14.66 -2.01
N ILE A 112 -0.89 -13.82 -0.97
CA ILE A 112 0.36 -13.38 -0.34
C ILE A 112 1.14 -14.61 0.16
N LYS A 113 0.48 -15.50 0.92
CA LYS A 113 1.12 -16.73 1.44
C LYS A 113 1.63 -17.62 0.31
N ASN A 114 0.84 -17.81 -0.74
CA ASN A 114 1.22 -18.65 -1.88
C ASN A 114 2.42 -18.12 -2.67
N ARG A 115 2.75 -16.84 -2.57
CA ARG A 115 3.89 -16.19 -3.24
C ARG A 115 5.07 -15.95 -2.32
N SER A 116 4.94 -16.33 -1.06
CA SER A 116 6.00 -16.19 -0.05
C SER A 116 6.79 -17.47 0.14
N ILE A 117 8.03 -17.33 0.56
CA ILE A 117 8.90 -18.35 1.13
C ILE A 117 9.40 -17.86 2.49
N PRO A 118 9.95 -18.71 3.36
CA PRO A 118 10.64 -18.24 4.56
C PRO A 118 11.65 -17.13 4.22
N GLY A 119 11.58 -16.01 4.92
CA GLY A 119 12.38 -14.81 4.63
C GLY A 119 11.70 -13.76 3.74
N THR A 120 10.58 -14.07 3.07
CA THR A 120 9.82 -13.06 2.31
C THR A 120 9.35 -11.94 3.23
N ARG A 121 9.56 -10.70 2.80
CA ARG A 121 9.03 -9.51 3.48
C ARG A 121 7.80 -8.98 2.77
N VAL A 122 6.73 -8.75 3.54
CA VAL A 122 5.53 -8.05 3.05
C VAL A 122 5.55 -6.65 3.65
N ILE A 123 5.72 -5.64 2.79
CA ILE A 123 5.89 -4.25 3.20
C ILE A 123 4.82 -3.35 2.58
N GLY A 124 4.56 -2.21 3.19
CA GLY A 124 3.66 -1.24 2.59
C GLY A 124 3.35 -0.05 3.47
N CYS A 125 2.58 0.87 2.88
CA CYS A 125 1.98 2.02 3.56
C CYS A 125 0.47 1.91 3.46
N ILE A 126 -0.24 2.23 4.55
CA ILE A 126 -1.68 2.01 4.67
C ILE A 126 -2.31 3.10 5.55
N PRO A 127 -3.57 3.51 5.32
CA PRO A 127 -4.30 4.32 6.28
C PRO A 127 -4.43 3.58 7.61
N ASP A 128 -4.06 4.22 8.71
CA ASP A 128 -4.08 3.62 10.05
C ASP A 128 -5.49 3.66 10.66
N SER A 129 -6.06 2.49 10.92
CA SER A 129 -7.41 2.40 11.50
C SER A 129 -7.49 2.99 12.90
N ASP A 130 -6.42 2.91 13.71
CA ASP A 130 -6.43 3.44 15.07
C ASP A 130 -6.55 4.96 15.03
N PHE A 131 -5.80 5.62 14.13
CA PHE A 131 -5.93 7.06 13.91
C PHE A 131 -7.32 7.45 13.40
N ILE A 132 -7.87 6.71 12.43
CA ILE A 132 -9.22 6.95 11.88
C ILE A 132 -10.30 6.81 12.94
N LEU A 133 -10.17 5.84 13.85
CA LEU A 133 -11.14 5.60 14.92
C LEU A 133 -11.09 6.69 15.98
N MET A 134 -9.91 7.21 16.29
CA MET A 134 -9.74 8.34 17.21
C MET A 134 -10.19 9.68 16.61
N HIS A 135 -10.01 9.84 15.29
CA HIS A 135 -10.31 11.06 14.55
C HIS A 135 -11.29 10.76 13.41
N PRO A 136 -12.60 10.56 13.68
CA PRO A 136 -13.57 10.17 12.65
C PRO A 136 -13.76 11.23 11.55
N LYS A 137 -13.32 12.46 11.80
CA LYS A 137 -13.24 13.55 10.84
C LYS A 137 -11.98 14.35 11.10
N PHE A 138 -11.20 14.60 10.06
CA PHE A 138 -9.97 15.35 10.13
C PHE A 138 -9.83 16.26 8.91
N LYS A 139 -9.30 17.47 9.12
CA LYS A 139 -8.94 18.41 8.07
C LYS A 139 -7.64 19.09 8.48
N ASP A 140 -6.66 19.08 7.60
CA ASP A 140 -5.38 19.75 7.83
C ASP A 140 -5.35 21.18 7.26
N LYS A 141 -4.25 21.90 7.54
CA LYS A 141 -4.02 23.27 7.05
C LYS A 141 -3.83 23.37 5.53
N PHE A 142 -3.70 22.25 4.84
CA PHE A 142 -3.55 22.19 3.37
C PHE A 142 -4.84 21.77 2.68
N GLU A 143 -5.99 21.84 3.39
CA GLU A 143 -7.31 21.45 2.89
C GLU A 143 -7.44 19.95 2.58
N ASN A 144 -6.50 19.09 3.03
CA ASN A 144 -6.71 17.65 2.96
C ASN A 144 -7.73 17.23 4.02
N ILE A 145 -8.66 16.38 3.63
CA ILE A 145 -9.79 16.00 4.48
C ILE A 145 -9.97 14.49 4.42
N PHE A 146 -10.27 13.87 5.55
CA PHE A 146 -10.94 12.59 5.56
C PHE A 146 -12.16 12.58 6.49
N ILE A 147 -13.14 11.74 6.16
CA ILE A 147 -14.36 11.55 6.95
C ILE A 147 -14.67 10.05 6.98
N ARG A 148 -14.78 9.49 8.20
CA ARG A 148 -15.22 8.11 8.38
C ARG A 148 -16.72 8.02 8.20
N ASN A 149 -17.16 7.20 7.26
CA ASN A 149 -18.57 6.84 7.10
C ASN A 149 -18.85 5.51 7.81
N LYS A 150 -19.55 5.57 8.95
CA LYS A 150 -20.04 4.36 9.60
C LYS A 150 -21.16 3.75 8.77
N ILE A 151 -20.87 2.66 8.10
CA ILE A 151 -21.86 1.84 7.40
C ILE A 151 -21.88 0.48 8.09
N ASN A 152 -23.05 0.06 8.56
CA ASN A 152 -23.21 -1.31 9.02
C ASN A 152 -23.34 -2.22 7.79
N THR A 153 -22.24 -2.87 7.43
CA THR A 153 -22.18 -3.76 6.26
C THR A 153 -22.64 -5.18 6.56
N GLY A 154 -22.91 -5.51 7.84
CA GLY A 154 -23.19 -6.88 8.28
C GLY A 154 -21.96 -7.80 8.28
N GLU A 155 -20.80 -7.35 7.75
CA GLU A 155 -19.56 -8.13 7.64
C GLU A 155 -18.51 -7.79 8.73
N GLY A 156 -18.91 -7.11 9.81
CA GLY A 156 -18.02 -6.69 10.89
C GLY A 156 -17.06 -5.59 10.45
N LYS A 157 -15.74 -5.87 10.45
CA LYS A 157 -14.67 -4.93 10.10
C LYS A 157 -14.39 -4.85 8.58
N PHE A 158 -15.32 -5.26 7.72
CA PHE A 158 -15.16 -5.21 6.27
C PHE A 158 -16.22 -4.32 5.63
N GLY A 159 -15.86 -3.64 4.54
CA GLY A 159 -16.77 -2.78 3.80
C GLY A 159 -17.03 -1.39 4.42
N GLU A 160 -16.52 -1.10 5.61
CA GLU A 160 -16.54 0.27 6.14
C GLU A 160 -15.68 1.19 5.27
N LYS A 161 -16.13 2.43 5.08
CA LYS A 161 -15.52 3.36 4.14
C LYS A 161 -15.02 4.63 4.80
N LEU A 162 -13.88 5.09 4.31
CA LEU A 162 -13.30 6.39 4.56
C LEU A 162 -13.46 7.26 3.31
N GLN A 163 -13.99 8.47 3.44
CA GLN A 163 -13.99 9.46 2.38
C GLN A 163 -12.72 10.30 2.51
N VAL A 164 -11.86 10.29 1.50
CA VAL A 164 -10.59 11.03 1.49
C VAL A 164 -10.57 12.02 0.33
N CYS A 165 -10.10 13.23 0.60
CA CYS A 165 -9.79 14.23 -0.40
C CYS A 165 -8.41 14.80 -0.11
N LEU A 166 -7.46 14.64 -1.05
CA LEU A 166 -6.12 15.22 -0.97
C LEU A 166 -6.03 16.36 -1.99
N ALA A 167 -5.96 17.58 -1.48
CA ALA A 167 -6.04 18.80 -2.28
C ALA A 167 -4.89 18.94 -3.30
N GLU A 168 -3.68 18.49 -2.94
CA GLU A 168 -2.47 18.67 -3.75
C GLU A 168 -2.17 17.52 -4.73
N THR A 169 -3.07 16.53 -4.87
CA THR A 169 -2.79 15.38 -5.73
C THR A 169 -3.71 15.34 -6.94
N PRO A 170 -3.19 15.17 -8.15
CA PRO A 170 -4.01 15.10 -9.37
C PRO A 170 -4.92 13.86 -9.40
N TYR A 171 -4.65 12.86 -8.54
CA TYR A 171 -5.47 11.66 -8.43
C TYR A 171 -6.86 11.96 -7.86
N TYR A 172 -6.94 12.85 -6.86
CA TYR A 172 -8.21 13.24 -6.23
C TYR A 172 -8.91 14.36 -6.98
N ASN A 173 -8.15 15.26 -7.62
CA ASN A 173 -8.67 16.41 -8.39
C ASN A 173 -9.76 17.20 -7.62
N GLY A 174 -9.55 17.41 -6.31
CA GLY A 174 -10.49 18.08 -5.42
C GLY A 174 -11.75 17.27 -5.05
N ASN A 175 -11.86 16.03 -5.48
CA ASN A 175 -13.01 15.17 -5.20
C ASN A 175 -12.73 14.23 -4.01
N PHE A 176 -13.81 13.83 -3.32
CA PHE A 176 -13.73 12.76 -2.33
C PHE A 176 -13.68 11.40 -3.03
N ILE A 177 -12.70 10.59 -2.65
CA ILE A 177 -12.60 9.18 -3.05
C ILE A 177 -12.96 8.32 -1.83
N SER A 178 -13.76 7.29 -2.06
CA SER A 178 -14.17 6.34 -1.04
C SER A 178 -13.19 5.17 -1.00
N GLU A 179 -12.54 4.98 0.14
CA GLU A 179 -11.60 3.88 0.37
C GLU A 179 -12.09 3.00 1.52
N PRO A 180 -11.91 1.67 1.47
CA PRO A 180 -12.18 0.81 2.62
C PRO A 180 -11.25 1.12 3.79
N ILE A 181 -11.76 0.96 5.03
CA ILE A 181 -10.92 1.05 6.22
C ILE A 181 -10.22 -0.29 6.44
N ALA A 182 -8.90 -0.27 6.42
CA ALA A 182 -8.07 -1.42 6.70
C ALA A 182 -7.83 -1.54 8.20
N TYR A 183 -8.54 -2.43 8.88
CA TYR A 183 -8.40 -2.64 10.31
C TYR A 183 -7.08 -3.32 10.67
N LYS A 184 -6.20 -2.60 11.37
CA LYS A 184 -4.84 -3.00 11.77
C LYS A 184 -4.81 -4.35 12.49
N ASP A 185 -5.57 -4.50 13.56
CA ASP A 185 -5.62 -5.72 14.35
C ASP A 185 -6.11 -6.94 13.55
N THR A 186 -7.08 -6.72 12.65
CA THR A 186 -7.55 -7.75 11.71
C THR A 186 -6.43 -8.18 10.78
N PHE A 187 -5.71 -7.23 10.18
CA PHE A 187 -4.62 -7.53 9.27
C PHE A 187 -3.46 -8.25 9.99
N ILE A 188 -3.02 -7.73 11.14
CA ILE A 188 -1.93 -8.35 11.93
C ILE A 188 -2.31 -9.79 12.29
N THR A 189 -3.51 -10.01 12.87
CA THR A 189 -3.97 -11.34 13.28
C THR A 189 -3.96 -12.35 12.12
N TRP A 190 -4.39 -11.93 10.93
CA TRP A 190 -4.40 -12.81 9.76
C TRP A 190 -3.00 -13.10 9.21
N MET A 191 -2.11 -12.11 9.21
CA MET A 191 -0.72 -12.30 8.80
C MET A 191 -0.01 -13.28 9.74
N GLU A 192 -0.16 -13.13 11.05
CA GLU A 192 0.42 -14.03 12.05
C GLU A 192 -0.11 -15.47 11.89
N ARG A 193 -1.42 -15.64 11.74
CA ARG A 193 -2.03 -16.96 11.47
C ARG A 193 -1.57 -17.58 10.15
N SER A 194 -1.13 -16.76 9.22
CA SER A 194 -0.60 -17.21 7.92
C SER A 194 0.90 -17.51 7.95
N GLY A 195 1.57 -17.42 9.12
CA GLY A 195 3.00 -17.70 9.29
C GLY A 195 3.88 -16.51 8.94
N PHE A 196 3.42 -15.31 9.27
CA PHE A 196 4.24 -14.10 9.21
C PHE A 196 4.40 -13.50 10.60
N VAL A 197 5.56 -12.89 10.85
CA VAL A 197 5.86 -12.17 12.10
C VAL A 197 5.93 -10.68 11.80
N LEU A 198 5.22 -9.88 12.60
CA LEU A 198 5.27 -8.42 12.50
C LEU A 198 6.67 -7.93 12.92
N GLN A 199 7.34 -7.21 12.02
CA GLN A 199 8.64 -6.59 12.26
C GLN A 199 8.52 -5.09 12.54
N GLU A 200 7.63 -4.42 11.85
CA GLU A 200 7.36 -2.99 12.03
C GLU A 200 5.88 -2.68 11.78
N TRP A 201 5.31 -1.87 12.67
CA TRP A 201 4.12 -1.07 12.43
C TRP A 201 4.36 0.27 13.09
N ALA A 202 4.52 1.30 12.30
CA ALA A 202 4.90 2.62 12.78
C ALA A 202 4.20 3.72 11.96
N PRO A 203 4.05 4.94 12.51
CA PRO A 203 3.60 6.08 11.74
C PRO A 203 4.42 6.24 10.47
N LEU A 204 3.77 6.72 9.40
CA LEU A 204 4.44 6.93 8.10
C LEU A 204 5.65 7.86 8.23
N LEU A 205 5.51 8.93 9.01
CA LEU A 205 6.57 9.88 9.33
C LEU A 205 7.01 9.69 10.80
N ALA A 206 8.26 10.03 11.08
CA ALA A 206 8.84 9.84 12.42
C ALA A 206 8.23 10.76 13.48
N GLU A 207 7.74 11.94 13.06
CA GLU A 207 7.12 12.94 13.92
C GLU A 207 5.71 13.21 13.44
N GLU A 208 4.82 13.51 14.39
CA GLU A 208 3.46 13.97 14.10
C GLU A 208 3.54 15.33 13.44
N THR A 209 2.85 15.48 12.32
CA THR A 209 2.96 16.67 11.46
C THR A 209 1.74 17.60 11.56
N GLY A 210 0.65 17.14 12.15
CA GLY A 210 -0.65 17.80 12.11
C GLY A 210 -1.22 17.87 10.70
N THR A 211 -0.77 16.99 9.81
CA THR A 211 -1.23 16.91 8.42
C THR A 211 -1.86 15.55 8.14
N ILE A 212 -2.44 15.41 6.94
CA ILE A 212 -3.02 14.15 6.49
C ILE A 212 -2.01 12.99 6.48
N SER A 213 -0.71 13.26 6.55
CA SER A 213 0.34 12.24 6.63
C SER A 213 0.24 11.40 7.90
N ASP A 214 -0.30 11.97 9.00
CA ASP A 214 -0.48 11.29 10.28
C ASP A 214 -1.58 10.20 10.22
N LEU A 215 -2.42 10.24 9.18
CA LEU A 215 -3.40 9.20 8.86
C LEU A 215 -2.74 7.86 8.52
N TYR A 216 -1.49 7.86 8.08
CA TYR A 216 -0.88 6.67 7.47
C TYR A 216 0.18 6.04 8.37
N SER A 217 0.21 4.71 8.33
CA SER A 217 1.27 3.89 8.91
C SER A 217 2.02 3.12 7.82
N LYS A 218 3.26 2.75 8.13
CA LYS A 218 4.08 1.80 7.37
C LYS A 218 4.18 0.49 8.13
N PHE A 219 4.30 -0.61 7.40
CA PHE A 219 4.40 -1.94 8.00
C PHE A 219 5.43 -2.81 7.29
N CYS A 220 5.96 -3.78 8.05
CA CYS A 220 6.75 -4.90 7.55
C CYS A 220 6.39 -6.17 8.29
N PHE A 221 6.09 -7.23 7.55
CA PHE A 221 5.96 -8.60 8.05
C PHE A 221 7.03 -9.48 7.43
N LEU A 222 7.52 -10.45 8.18
CA LEU A 222 8.49 -11.46 7.75
C LEU A 222 7.83 -12.84 7.74
N ALA A 223 7.90 -13.55 6.62
CA ALA A 223 7.47 -14.94 6.54
C ALA A 223 8.45 -15.85 7.31
N VAL A 224 7.94 -16.75 8.15
CA VAL A 224 8.68 -17.72 8.94
C VAL A 224 8.34 -19.14 8.55
#